data_5709b0f8ec80d9aa314e34f6c8cf59f7
#
_entry.id   5709b0f8ec80d9aa314e34f6c8cf59f7
#
_cell.length_a   1.000
_cell.length_b   1.000
_cell.length_c   1.000
_cell.angle_alpha   90.00
_cell.angle_beta   90.00
_cell.angle_gamma   90.00
#
_symmetry.space_group_name_H-M   'P 1'
#
loop_
_entity.id
_entity.type
_entity.pdbx_description
1 polymer ?
#
loop_
_entity_poly.entity_id
_entity_poly.type
_entity_poly.pdbx_seq_one_letter_code
_entity_poly.pdbx_strand_id
1 'polypeptide(L)'
;MEKKLNEPDESNSKELQTLDEEGKPDLSKDQEEDNKGPIKLSRKVRYILFVIIVSTELFMNNSSGLLSSSSIAIKKQFNLGDKDFGLLGTSQGIGRVCGNLLYIYFNNKLSAKVILSFSLITKGALAIIFKFSNNFNILVFVRGIVAIFRMPPSIYCGVWIDQFGIQKYKTIMMSTIPMVQTGGKMLGFLYHIIVGEENWSLGFVIQGSFMIFIGVIITLFPKIYFSAKIKAIEKTEENKERITDFEFTQRTKEIKADKKQSSLKQFFSDVYELVSNPIWSISMTGRALLFGITTTIHFWVSDYMKNVILIKDKREVFVIYSAISILGPLGGVICNSIVNPLIGGYEKKKASYAAIMLHMAEVICGMSMAFLRNKISFLILTLLYFLFDSSVIGIINGINISSVRPEIKATGFSIANLVTHSLCSGPGPFLYGFVNDKYKEKFMGAGMLCMMFICAMDIPIFIIMTIIRNRILDKKEKEKEEKLINKDNEEGKI
;
A
#
# COMPACT_ATOMS: atom_id res chain seq x y z
N MET A 1 47.10 -50.32 -44.19
CA MET A 1 46.94 -49.31 -43.11
C MET A 1 45.70 -48.51 -43.46
N GLU A 2 44.50 -48.99 -43.09
CA GLU A 2 43.20 -48.34 -43.30
C GLU A 2 42.85 -47.52 -42.05
N LYS A 3 42.61 -46.24 -42.26
CA LYS A 3 42.09 -45.34 -41.23
C LYS A 3 40.57 -45.47 -41.21
N LYS A 4 40.02 -45.99 -40.10
CA LYS A 4 38.59 -45.92 -39.78
C LYS A 4 38.16 -44.46 -39.62
N LEU A 5 37.20 -44.02 -40.38
CA LEU A 5 36.43 -42.78 -40.17
C LEU A 5 35.48 -43.01 -38.97
N ASN A 6 35.56 -42.15 -37.99
CA ASN A 6 34.60 -42.10 -36.87
C ASN A 6 33.24 -41.57 -37.36
N GLU A 7 32.18 -42.29 -37.07
CA GLU A 7 30.79 -41.85 -37.16
C GLU A 7 30.53 -40.69 -36.19
N PRO A 8 29.74 -39.70 -36.56
CA PRO A 8 29.41 -38.61 -35.66
C PRO A 8 28.40 -39.06 -34.59
N ASP A 9 28.70 -38.66 -33.35
CA ASP A 9 27.99 -38.97 -32.14
C ASP A 9 26.53 -38.44 -32.19
N GLU A 10 25.56 -39.36 -32.17
CA GLU A 10 24.12 -39.08 -32.18
C GLU A 10 23.62 -38.33 -30.91
N SER A 11 24.47 -38.16 -29.91
CA SER A 11 24.10 -37.44 -28.66
C SER A 11 24.03 -35.93 -28.87
N ASN A 12 24.84 -35.37 -29.76
CA ASN A 12 24.86 -33.93 -30.05
C ASN A 12 23.71 -33.43 -30.93
N SER A 13 23.05 -34.32 -31.67
CA SER A 13 21.90 -33.96 -32.51
C SER A 13 20.57 -33.85 -31.72
N LYS A 14 20.50 -34.49 -30.56
CA LYS A 14 19.32 -34.39 -29.66
C LYS A 14 19.35 -33.15 -28.78
N GLU A 15 20.51 -32.65 -28.38
CA GLU A 15 20.61 -31.38 -27.64
C GLU A 15 20.35 -30.15 -28.51
N LEU A 16 20.65 -30.18 -29.82
CA LEU A 16 20.34 -29.08 -30.73
C LEU A 16 18.87 -29.02 -31.15
N GLN A 17 18.13 -30.14 -31.08
CA GLN A 17 16.70 -30.15 -31.38
C GLN A 17 15.83 -29.71 -30.19
N THR A 18 16.33 -29.78 -28.95
CA THR A 18 15.61 -29.30 -27.78
C THR A 18 15.70 -27.79 -27.59
N LEU A 19 16.65 -27.11 -28.24
CA LEU A 19 16.80 -25.65 -28.15
C LEU A 19 15.86 -24.85 -29.07
N ASP A 20 15.33 -25.46 -30.14
CA ASP A 20 14.43 -24.79 -31.07
C ASP A 20 12.93 -24.84 -30.67
N GLU A 21 12.54 -25.70 -29.72
CA GLU A 21 11.16 -25.75 -29.20
C GLU A 21 10.92 -24.92 -27.94
N GLU A 22 11.94 -24.51 -27.18
CA GLU A 22 11.79 -23.68 -25.98
C GLU A 22 11.61 -22.19 -26.24
N GLY A 23 11.73 -21.72 -27.49
CA GLY A 23 11.63 -20.30 -27.85
C GLY A 23 10.22 -19.75 -28.08
N LYS A 24 9.19 -20.58 -28.18
CA LYS A 24 7.79 -20.12 -28.26
C LYS A 24 7.09 -20.33 -26.92
N PRO A 25 6.52 -19.26 -26.29
CA PRO A 25 5.74 -19.44 -25.08
C PRO A 25 4.59 -20.40 -25.39
N ASP A 26 4.58 -21.55 -24.74
CA ASP A 26 3.53 -22.55 -24.86
C ASP A 26 2.22 -21.99 -24.29
N LEU A 27 1.46 -21.34 -25.16
CA LEU A 27 0.17 -20.72 -24.86
C LEU A 27 -0.83 -21.73 -24.28
N SER A 28 -0.63 -23.03 -24.45
CA SER A 28 -1.49 -24.08 -23.90
C SER A 28 -1.23 -24.31 -22.41
N LYS A 29 0.03 -24.31 -21.98
CA LYS A 29 0.41 -24.42 -20.56
C LYS A 29 0.00 -23.18 -19.76
N ASP A 30 0.18 -22.00 -20.33
CA ASP A 30 -0.30 -20.73 -19.76
C ASP A 30 -1.84 -20.74 -19.57
N GLN A 31 -2.59 -21.44 -20.44
CA GLN A 31 -4.04 -21.59 -20.32
C GLN A 31 -4.45 -22.63 -19.28
N GLU A 32 -3.68 -23.68 -19.07
CA GLU A 32 -3.94 -24.71 -18.06
C GLU A 32 -3.64 -24.20 -16.65
N GLU A 33 -2.59 -23.42 -16.43
CA GLU A 33 -2.31 -22.80 -15.15
C GLU A 33 -3.33 -21.73 -14.75
N ASP A 34 -3.82 -20.94 -15.71
CA ASP A 34 -4.89 -19.96 -15.48
C ASP A 34 -6.24 -20.63 -15.14
N ASN A 35 -6.44 -21.88 -15.50
CA ASN A 35 -7.68 -22.65 -15.25
C ASN A 35 -7.69 -23.39 -13.90
N LYS A 36 -6.60 -23.42 -13.14
CA LYS A 36 -6.51 -24.03 -11.81
C LYS A 36 -7.18 -23.19 -10.68
N GLY A 37 -7.79 -22.05 -11.01
CA GLY A 37 -8.57 -21.23 -10.05
C GLY A 37 -10.03 -21.68 -9.97
N PRO A 38 -10.69 -21.46 -8.82
CA PRO A 38 -12.06 -21.94 -8.56
C PRO A 38 -13.15 -21.31 -9.45
N ILE A 39 -12.85 -20.24 -10.15
CA ILE A 39 -13.78 -19.58 -11.08
C ILE A 39 -13.09 -19.35 -12.40
N LYS A 40 -13.60 -19.99 -13.47
CA LYS A 40 -13.11 -19.80 -14.85
C LYS A 40 -13.52 -18.42 -15.37
N LEU A 41 -12.82 -17.38 -14.93
CA LEU A 41 -12.95 -16.05 -15.52
C LEU A 41 -12.11 -15.97 -16.79
N SER A 42 -12.73 -15.57 -17.88
CA SER A 42 -12.02 -15.30 -19.14
C SER A 42 -10.92 -14.26 -18.89
N ARG A 43 -9.74 -14.44 -19.52
CA ARG A 43 -8.60 -13.53 -19.42
C ARG A 43 -9.01 -12.08 -19.74
N LYS A 44 -9.87 -11.85 -20.73
CA LYS A 44 -10.40 -10.51 -21.08
C LYS A 44 -11.19 -9.88 -19.93
N VAL A 45 -12.05 -10.64 -19.27
CA VAL A 45 -12.85 -10.16 -18.13
C VAL A 45 -11.95 -9.79 -16.94
N ARG A 46 -10.90 -10.57 -16.65
CA ARG A 46 -9.91 -10.26 -15.61
C ARG A 46 -9.20 -8.93 -15.89
N TYR A 47 -8.79 -8.66 -17.12
CA TYR A 47 -8.19 -7.37 -17.48
C TYR A 47 -9.16 -6.20 -17.34
N ILE A 48 -10.40 -6.35 -17.80
CA ILE A 48 -11.42 -5.28 -17.66
C ILE A 48 -11.66 -4.96 -16.18
N LEU A 49 -11.86 -5.99 -15.35
CA LEU A 49 -12.06 -5.79 -13.91
C LEU A 49 -10.83 -5.19 -13.22
N PHE A 50 -9.63 -5.59 -13.62
CA PHE A 50 -8.40 -5.00 -13.13
C PHE A 50 -8.30 -3.51 -13.46
N VAL A 51 -8.62 -3.12 -14.70
CA VAL A 51 -8.66 -1.71 -15.11
C VAL A 51 -9.69 -0.92 -14.29
N ILE A 52 -10.88 -1.47 -14.03
CA ILE A 52 -11.90 -0.82 -13.19
C ILE A 52 -11.38 -0.64 -11.76
N ILE A 53 -10.75 -1.64 -11.16
CA ILE A 53 -10.19 -1.58 -9.81
C ILE A 53 -9.04 -0.58 -9.72
N VAL A 54 -8.13 -0.58 -10.69
CA VAL A 54 -7.03 0.38 -10.78
C VAL A 54 -7.55 1.80 -10.95
N SER A 55 -8.55 2.00 -11.82
CA SER A 55 -9.21 3.31 -11.99
C SER A 55 -9.88 3.77 -10.69
N THR A 56 -10.49 2.85 -9.94
CA THR A 56 -11.05 3.15 -8.62
C THR A 56 -9.96 3.71 -7.69
N GLU A 57 -8.81 3.03 -7.56
CA GLU A 57 -7.70 3.49 -6.72
C GLU A 57 -7.14 4.85 -7.18
N LEU A 58 -7.01 5.05 -8.49
CA LEU A 58 -6.54 6.31 -9.07
C LEU A 58 -7.43 7.49 -8.64
N PHE A 59 -8.74 7.39 -8.90
CA PHE A 59 -9.69 8.47 -8.57
C PHE A 59 -9.93 8.60 -7.08
N MET A 60 -9.81 7.53 -6.30
CA MET A 60 -9.89 7.59 -4.84
C MET A 60 -8.77 8.43 -4.22
N ASN A 61 -7.59 8.38 -4.79
CA ASN A 61 -6.42 9.13 -4.31
C ASN A 61 -6.37 10.57 -4.82
N ASN A 62 -7.07 10.87 -5.90
CA ASN A 62 -7.15 12.21 -6.50
C ASN A 62 -7.58 13.28 -5.48
N SER A 63 -8.55 13.01 -4.61
CA SER A 63 -9.02 13.97 -3.60
C SER A 63 -7.93 14.44 -2.62
N SER A 64 -6.88 13.67 -2.44
CA SER A 64 -5.76 14.09 -1.59
C SER A 64 -4.87 15.12 -2.30
N GLY A 65 -4.64 14.93 -3.60
CA GLY A 65 -3.92 15.90 -4.44
C GLY A 65 -4.73 17.19 -4.64
N LEU A 66 -6.04 17.08 -4.92
CA LEU A 66 -6.95 18.21 -5.02
C LEU A 66 -6.93 19.07 -3.75
N LEU A 67 -7.00 18.46 -2.58
CA LEU A 67 -7.00 19.19 -1.32
C LEU A 67 -5.67 19.93 -1.09
N SER A 68 -4.54 19.27 -1.33
CA SER A 68 -3.23 19.88 -1.20
C SER A 68 -3.01 21.03 -2.17
N SER A 69 -3.39 20.86 -3.44
CA SER A 69 -3.27 21.92 -4.47
C SER A 69 -4.20 23.09 -4.22
N SER A 70 -5.34 22.86 -3.57
CA SER A 70 -6.34 23.89 -3.24
C SER A 70 -6.11 24.54 -1.87
N SER A 71 -5.03 24.22 -1.16
CA SER A 71 -4.77 24.67 0.22
C SER A 71 -4.91 26.17 0.41
N ILE A 72 -4.33 26.95 -0.51
CA ILE A 72 -4.34 28.40 -0.45
C ILE A 72 -5.74 28.97 -0.71
N ALA A 73 -6.44 28.45 -1.70
CA ALA A 73 -7.81 28.88 -2.01
C ALA A 73 -8.77 28.59 -0.86
N ILE A 74 -8.67 27.40 -0.26
CA ILE A 74 -9.49 27.01 0.91
C ILE A 74 -9.17 27.90 2.12
N LYS A 75 -7.88 28.11 2.44
CA LYS A 75 -7.48 28.97 3.55
C LYS A 75 -8.00 30.40 3.35
N LYS A 76 -7.91 30.94 2.14
CA LYS A 76 -8.41 32.26 1.81
C LYS A 76 -9.95 32.34 1.92
N GLN A 77 -10.68 31.37 1.39
CA GLN A 77 -12.14 31.37 1.38
C GLN A 77 -12.76 31.31 2.78
N PHE A 78 -12.17 30.51 3.67
CA PHE A 78 -12.67 30.29 5.02
C PHE A 78 -11.90 31.06 6.10
N ASN A 79 -10.94 31.91 5.72
CA ASN A 79 -10.07 32.68 6.61
C ASN A 79 -9.36 31.79 7.67
N LEU A 80 -8.70 30.73 7.22
CA LEU A 80 -8.11 29.71 8.08
C LEU A 80 -6.62 29.91 8.29
N GLY A 81 -6.16 29.62 9.51
CA GLY A 81 -4.76 29.36 9.81
C GLY A 81 -4.28 27.99 9.29
N ASP A 82 -2.99 27.76 9.40
CA ASP A 82 -2.39 26.48 9.00
C ASP A 82 -2.87 25.34 9.90
N LYS A 83 -3.02 25.59 11.21
CA LYS A 83 -3.59 24.64 12.16
C LYS A 83 -4.98 24.16 11.75
N ASP A 84 -5.86 25.10 11.42
CA ASP A 84 -7.24 24.77 11.03
C ASP A 84 -7.29 24.00 9.71
N PHE A 85 -6.50 24.42 8.73
CA PHE A 85 -6.38 23.66 7.47
C PHE A 85 -5.85 22.23 7.72
N GLY A 86 -4.94 22.05 8.65
CA GLY A 86 -4.42 20.75 9.07
C GLY A 86 -5.50 19.79 9.60
N LEU A 87 -6.60 20.33 10.18
CA LEU A 87 -7.74 19.50 10.65
C LEU A 87 -8.42 18.73 9.50
N LEU A 88 -8.41 19.27 8.27
CA LEU A 88 -8.93 18.53 7.09
C LEU A 88 -8.11 17.27 6.80
N GLY A 89 -6.80 17.31 7.00
CA GLY A 89 -5.94 16.14 6.87
C GLY A 89 -6.18 15.13 8.00
N THR A 90 -6.28 15.62 9.23
CA THR A 90 -6.52 14.81 10.42
C THR A 90 -7.88 14.11 10.39
N SER A 91 -8.95 14.82 9.99
CA SER A 91 -10.28 14.23 9.85
C SER A 91 -10.28 13.06 8.86
N GLN A 92 -9.48 13.16 7.79
CA GLN A 92 -9.28 12.07 6.84
C GLN A 92 -8.58 10.86 7.50
N GLY A 93 -7.60 11.09 8.36
CA GLY A 93 -6.92 10.03 9.12
C GLY A 93 -7.89 9.28 10.02
N ILE A 94 -8.65 9.99 10.85
CA ILE A 94 -9.68 9.45 11.74
C ILE A 94 -10.73 8.65 10.93
N GLY A 95 -11.22 9.24 9.83
CA GLY A 95 -12.19 8.57 8.96
C GLY A 95 -11.66 7.24 8.38
N ARG A 96 -10.38 7.16 8.03
CA ARG A 96 -9.76 5.90 7.57
C ARG A 96 -9.75 4.82 8.65
N VAL A 97 -9.44 5.18 9.88
CA VAL A 97 -9.48 4.25 11.03
C VAL A 97 -10.89 3.69 11.20
N CYS A 98 -11.89 4.56 11.28
CA CYS A 98 -13.30 4.16 11.38
C CYS A 98 -13.72 3.29 10.18
N GLY A 99 -13.32 3.66 8.98
CA GLY A 99 -13.60 2.92 7.75
C GLY A 99 -13.01 1.51 7.74
N ASN A 100 -11.78 1.34 8.25
CA ASN A 100 -11.15 0.03 8.40
C ASN A 100 -11.94 -0.88 9.35
N LEU A 101 -12.31 -0.35 10.52
CA LEU A 101 -13.09 -1.10 11.52
C LEU A 101 -14.47 -1.51 10.97
N LEU A 102 -15.15 -0.58 10.32
CA LEU A 102 -16.45 -0.84 9.68
C LEU A 102 -16.32 -1.87 8.55
N TYR A 103 -15.26 -1.81 7.74
CA TYR A 103 -15.02 -2.79 6.69
C TYR A 103 -14.86 -4.20 7.28
N ILE A 104 -14.05 -4.38 8.33
CA ILE A 104 -13.88 -5.67 9.01
C ILE A 104 -15.23 -6.23 9.46
N TYR A 105 -16.10 -5.38 10.04
CA TYR A 105 -17.43 -5.78 10.50
C TYR A 105 -18.35 -6.16 9.34
N PHE A 106 -18.45 -5.34 8.30
CA PHE A 106 -19.39 -5.55 7.20
C PHE A 106 -18.93 -6.59 6.18
N ASN A 107 -17.64 -6.78 5.98
CA ASN A 107 -17.09 -7.77 5.05
C ASN A 107 -17.54 -9.20 5.37
N ASN A 108 -17.85 -9.49 6.64
CA ASN A 108 -18.39 -10.79 7.05
C ASN A 108 -19.91 -10.94 6.82
N LYS A 109 -20.63 -9.83 6.71
CA LYS A 109 -22.11 -9.82 6.62
C LYS A 109 -22.63 -9.57 5.21
N LEU A 110 -21.95 -8.75 4.44
CA LEU A 110 -22.36 -8.30 3.12
C LEU A 110 -21.44 -8.87 2.02
N SER A 111 -21.95 -8.94 0.80
CA SER A 111 -21.11 -9.29 -0.35
C SER A 111 -20.17 -8.16 -0.70
N ALA A 112 -18.93 -8.47 -1.11
CA ALA A 112 -17.94 -7.48 -1.49
C ALA A 112 -18.45 -6.52 -2.58
N LYS A 113 -19.24 -7.03 -3.55
CA LYS A 113 -19.88 -6.21 -4.59
C LYS A 113 -20.74 -5.08 -3.99
N VAL A 114 -21.60 -5.41 -3.01
CA VAL A 114 -22.48 -4.42 -2.37
C VAL A 114 -21.64 -3.39 -1.58
N ILE A 115 -20.66 -3.85 -0.82
CA ILE A 115 -19.78 -2.96 -0.06
C ILE A 115 -19.06 -1.99 -0.98
N LEU A 116 -18.48 -2.48 -2.09
CA LEU A 116 -17.75 -1.67 -3.05
C LEU A 116 -18.64 -0.63 -3.73
N SER A 117 -19.76 -1.08 -4.31
CA SER A 117 -20.68 -0.17 -5.02
C SER A 117 -21.24 0.90 -4.09
N PHE A 118 -21.71 0.51 -2.89
CA PHE A 118 -22.22 1.44 -1.90
C PHE A 118 -21.15 2.44 -1.45
N SER A 119 -19.94 1.96 -1.16
CA SER A 119 -18.84 2.83 -0.74
C SER A 119 -18.46 3.85 -1.82
N LEU A 120 -18.40 3.44 -3.09
CA LEU A 120 -18.03 4.33 -4.19
C LEU A 120 -19.11 5.37 -4.47
N ILE A 121 -20.38 4.96 -4.52
CA ILE A 121 -21.51 5.86 -4.76
C ILE A 121 -21.62 6.87 -3.62
N THR A 122 -21.60 6.41 -2.36
CA THR A 122 -21.69 7.29 -1.19
C THR A 122 -20.50 8.24 -1.11
N LYS A 123 -19.28 7.76 -1.34
CA LYS A 123 -18.09 8.61 -1.38
C LYS A 123 -18.20 9.66 -2.49
N GLY A 124 -18.70 9.28 -3.67
CA GLY A 124 -18.88 10.18 -4.79
C GLY A 124 -19.92 11.28 -4.48
N ALA A 125 -21.06 10.91 -3.91
CA ALA A 125 -22.09 11.86 -3.49
C ALA A 125 -21.56 12.84 -2.44
N LEU A 126 -20.84 12.35 -1.43
CA LEU A 126 -20.23 13.19 -0.39
C LEU A 126 -19.13 14.11 -0.95
N ALA A 127 -18.38 13.68 -1.97
CA ALA A 127 -17.41 14.53 -2.64
C ALA A 127 -18.09 15.69 -3.40
N ILE A 128 -19.27 15.45 -3.98
CA ILE A 128 -20.08 16.50 -4.61
C ILE A 128 -20.63 17.47 -3.55
N ILE A 129 -21.11 16.94 -2.41
CA ILE A 129 -21.61 17.76 -1.29
C ILE A 129 -20.50 18.65 -0.74
N PHE A 130 -19.25 18.23 -0.78
CA PHE A 130 -18.08 19.01 -0.36
C PHE A 130 -18.02 20.38 -1.05
N LYS A 131 -18.43 20.48 -2.32
CA LYS A 131 -18.51 21.75 -3.06
C LYS A 131 -19.49 22.75 -2.43
N PHE A 132 -20.62 22.26 -1.91
CA PHE A 132 -21.71 23.10 -1.39
C PHE A 132 -21.53 23.46 0.08
N SER A 133 -20.44 23.04 0.72
CA SER A 133 -20.16 23.32 2.12
C SER A 133 -19.65 24.75 2.28
N ASN A 134 -20.46 25.63 2.84
CA ASN A 134 -20.13 27.02 3.14
C ASN A 134 -19.56 27.20 4.57
N ASN A 135 -19.53 26.14 5.37
CA ASN A 135 -19.03 26.15 6.74
C ASN A 135 -17.84 25.19 6.85
N PHE A 136 -16.76 25.67 7.42
CA PHE A 136 -15.53 24.89 7.59
C PHE A 136 -15.72 23.62 8.43
N ASN A 137 -16.49 23.68 9.50
CA ASN A 137 -16.75 22.51 10.36
C ASN A 137 -17.50 21.41 9.59
N ILE A 138 -18.45 21.79 8.71
CA ILE A 138 -19.12 20.83 7.82
C ILE A 138 -18.12 20.23 6.84
N LEU A 139 -17.20 21.03 6.32
CA LEU A 139 -16.15 20.57 5.41
C LEU A 139 -15.26 19.50 6.07
N VAL A 140 -14.82 19.75 7.31
CA VAL A 140 -14.03 18.79 8.13
C VAL A 140 -14.81 17.51 8.37
N PHE A 141 -16.07 17.61 8.74
CA PHE A 141 -16.94 16.46 9.02
C PHE A 141 -17.18 15.61 7.76
N VAL A 142 -17.59 16.24 6.65
CA VAL A 142 -17.78 15.56 5.37
C VAL A 142 -16.49 14.88 4.91
N ARG A 143 -15.33 15.51 5.11
CA ARG A 143 -14.03 14.94 4.78
C ARG A 143 -13.72 13.67 5.56
N GLY A 144 -14.05 13.65 6.84
CA GLY A 144 -13.96 12.45 7.69
C GLY A 144 -14.84 11.32 7.16
N ILE A 145 -16.10 11.59 6.83
CA ILE A 145 -17.04 10.58 6.31
C ILE A 145 -16.58 10.06 4.94
N VAL A 146 -16.14 10.92 4.03
CA VAL A 146 -15.56 10.54 2.72
C VAL A 146 -14.41 9.55 2.91
N ALA A 147 -13.59 9.73 3.96
CA ALA A 147 -12.47 8.85 4.26
C ALA A 147 -12.91 7.47 4.78
N ILE A 148 -14.06 7.37 5.47
CA ILE A 148 -14.65 6.09 5.88
C ILE A 148 -14.93 5.23 4.64
N PHE A 149 -15.64 5.79 3.67
CA PHE A 149 -16.02 5.06 2.45
C PHE A 149 -14.88 4.84 1.45
N ARG A 150 -13.71 5.42 1.70
CA ARG A 150 -12.50 5.13 0.93
C ARG A 150 -11.91 3.76 1.25
N MET A 151 -12.02 3.30 2.50
CA MET A 151 -11.28 2.13 2.97
C MET A 151 -11.71 0.80 2.35
N PRO A 152 -13.04 0.50 2.21
CA PRO A 152 -13.46 -0.75 1.64
C PRO A 152 -12.90 -1.06 0.24
N PRO A 153 -12.98 -0.17 -0.76
CA PRO A 153 -12.39 -0.43 -2.06
C PRO A 153 -10.86 -0.56 -2.02
N SER A 154 -10.18 0.26 -1.21
CA SER A 154 -8.72 0.23 -1.13
C SER A 154 -8.18 -1.08 -0.56
N ILE A 155 -8.83 -1.63 0.48
CA ILE A 155 -8.46 -2.93 1.04
C ILE A 155 -8.81 -4.06 0.06
N TYR A 156 -10.00 -3.98 -0.55
CA TYR A 156 -10.48 -5.01 -1.44
C TYR A 156 -9.66 -5.14 -2.73
N CYS A 157 -9.05 -4.06 -3.21
CA CYS A 157 -8.18 -4.08 -4.40
C CYS A 157 -7.09 -5.16 -4.30
N GLY A 158 -6.36 -5.20 -3.18
CA GLY A 158 -5.34 -6.22 -2.94
C GLY A 158 -5.93 -7.64 -2.85
N VAL A 159 -7.06 -7.78 -2.16
CA VAL A 159 -7.78 -9.06 -2.03
C VAL A 159 -8.23 -9.58 -3.39
N TRP A 160 -8.78 -8.70 -4.23
CA TRP A 160 -9.21 -9.08 -5.58
C TRP A 160 -8.05 -9.56 -6.46
N ILE A 161 -6.93 -8.84 -6.44
CA ILE A 161 -5.74 -9.23 -7.22
C ILE A 161 -5.20 -10.58 -6.72
N ASP A 162 -5.20 -10.80 -5.41
CA ASP A 162 -4.75 -12.07 -4.84
C ASP A 162 -5.59 -13.25 -5.32
N GLN A 163 -6.90 -13.08 -5.48
CA GLN A 163 -7.83 -14.14 -5.81
C GLN A 163 -8.07 -14.33 -7.31
N PHE A 164 -8.20 -13.24 -8.04
CA PHE A 164 -8.62 -13.23 -9.43
C PHE A 164 -7.51 -12.77 -10.39
N GLY A 165 -6.41 -12.23 -9.87
CA GLY A 165 -5.28 -11.79 -10.68
C GLY A 165 -4.70 -12.90 -11.54
N ILE A 166 -4.15 -12.54 -12.70
CA ILE A 166 -3.48 -13.47 -13.60
C ILE A 166 -2.19 -13.92 -12.93
N GLN A 167 -2.02 -15.22 -12.70
CA GLN A 167 -0.93 -15.78 -11.89
C GLN A 167 0.44 -15.31 -12.37
N LYS A 168 0.68 -15.36 -13.68
CA LYS A 168 1.92 -14.89 -14.33
C LYS A 168 2.24 -13.41 -14.05
N TYR A 169 1.21 -12.55 -13.90
CA TYR A 169 1.35 -11.10 -13.74
C TYR A 169 0.94 -10.61 -12.35
N LYS A 170 0.63 -11.51 -11.42
CA LYS A 170 0.08 -11.18 -10.09
C LYS A 170 0.96 -10.20 -9.32
N THR A 171 2.28 -10.39 -9.33
CA THR A 171 3.25 -9.50 -8.68
C THR A 171 3.21 -8.11 -9.29
N ILE A 172 3.17 -8.01 -10.63
CA ILE A 172 3.07 -6.73 -11.34
C ILE A 172 1.75 -6.03 -11.01
N MET A 173 0.63 -6.77 -11.01
CA MET A 173 -0.69 -6.23 -10.65
C MET A 173 -0.70 -5.68 -9.21
N MET A 174 -0.08 -6.38 -8.26
CA MET A 174 0.06 -5.91 -6.87
C MET A 174 0.94 -4.66 -6.77
N SER A 175 2.05 -4.60 -7.50
CA SER A 175 2.95 -3.44 -7.52
C SER A 175 2.32 -2.21 -8.20
N THR A 176 1.33 -2.40 -9.06
CA THR A 176 0.59 -1.31 -9.70
C THR A 176 -0.24 -0.51 -8.69
N ILE A 177 -0.72 -1.10 -7.58
CA ILE A 177 -1.58 -0.42 -6.61
C ILE A 177 -0.91 0.83 -6.01
N PRO A 178 0.26 0.75 -5.35
CA PRO A 178 0.89 1.95 -4.76
C PRO A 178 1.29 2.97 -5.84
N MET A 179 1.67 2.53 -7.03
CA MET A 179 1.97 3.40 -8.14
C MET A 179 0.75 4.22 -8.59
N VAL A 180 -0.41 3.58 -8.71
CA VAL A 180 -1.67 4.22 -9.07
C VAL A 180 -2.18 5.13 -7.97
N GLN A 181 -1.98 4.78 -6.70
CA GLN A 181 -2.32 5.65 -5.57
C GLN A 181 -1.54 6.96 -5.62
N THR A 182 -0.26 6.89 -5.95
CA THR A 182 0.58 8.08 -6.14
C THR A 182 0.15 8.85 -7.38
N GLY A 183 -0.06 8.18 -8.52
CA GLY A 183 -0.58 8.78 -9.76
C GLY A 183 -1.91 9.50 -9.56
N GLY A 184 -2.80 8.95 -8.72
CA GLY A 184 -4.07 9.61 -8.35
C GLY A 184 -3.89 10.95 -7.64
N LYS A 185 -2.95 11.02 -6.68
CA LYS A 185 -2.63 12.30 -6.01
C LYS A 185 -2.17 13.35 -7.03
N MET A 186 -1.40 12.93 -8.02
CA MET A 186 -0.89 13.81 -9.07
C MET A 186 -1.94 14.30 -10.01
N LEU A 187 -2.88 13.44 -10.43
CA LEU A 187 -4.04 13.89 -11.16
C LEU A 187 -4.78 15.01 -10.42
N GLY A 188 -4.82 14.94 -9.07
CA GLY A 188 -5.38 15.99 -8.24
C GLY A 188 -4.60 17.31 -8.35
N PHE A 189 -3.28 17.26 -8.38
CA PHE A 189 -2.46 18.45 -8.59
C PHE A 189 -2.61 19.01 -10.01
N LEU A 190 -2.56 18.16 -11.02
CA LEU A 190 -2.68 18.56 -12.43
C LEU A 190 -4.06 19.14 -12.74
N TYR A 191 -5.10 18.61 -12.09
CA TYR A 191 -6.45 19.10 -12.25
C TYR A 191 -6.59 20.60 -11.93
N HIS A 192 -5.87 21.06 -10.91
CA HIS A 192 -5.89 22.46 -10.49
C HIS A 192 -5.32 23.40 -11.58
N ILE A 193 -4.44 22.91 -12.42
CA ILE A 193 -3.90 23.67 -13.58
C ILE A 193 -4.99 23.95 -14.61
N ILE A 194 -5.89 22.98 -14.80
CA ILE A 194 -6.95 23.04 -15.82
C ILE A 194 -8.11 23.93 -15.35
N VAL A 195 -8.51 23.79 -14.09
CA VAL A 195 -9.74 24.42 -13.56
C VAL A 195 -9.49 25.78 -12.89
N GLY A 196 -8.24 26.03 -12.47
CA GLY A 196 -7.87 27.26 -11.76
C GLY A 196 -8.21 27.24 -10.27
N GLU A 197 -7.67 28.22 -9.53
CA GLU A 197 -7.82 28.30 -8.06
C GLU A 197 -9.23 28.70 -7.62
N GLU A 198 -9.89 29.56 -8.37
CA GLU A 198 -11.22 30.06 -8.00
C GLU A 198 -12.28 28.94 -8.01
N ASN A 199 -12.10 27.97 -8.89
CA ASN A 199 -13.00 26.84 -9.05
C ASN A 199 -12.48 25.55 -8.39
N TRP A 200 -11.67 25.63 -7.33
CA TRP A 200 -11.05 24.47 -6.66
C TRP A 200 -12.05 23.37 -6.31
N SER A 201 -13.28 23.75 -5.96
CA SER A 201 -14.33 22.80 -5.57
C SER A 201 -14.86 21.95 -6.72
N LEU A 202 -14.74 22.41 -7.98
CA LEU A 202 -15.20 21.68 -9.18
C LEU A 202 -14.44 20.34 -9.35
N GLY A 203 -13.17 20.29 -8.92
CA GLY A 203 -12.38 19.06 -8.91
C GLY A 203 -13.00 17.93 -8.10
N PHE A 204 -13.60 18.27 -6.97
CA PHE A 204 -14.30 17.29 -6.13
C PHE A 204 -15.60 16.81 -6.77
N VAL A 205 -16.29 17.69 -7.53
CA VAL A 205 -17.50 17.30 -8.28
C VAL A 205 -17.16 16.30 -9.38
N ILE A 206 -16.14 16.58 -10.18
CA ILE A 206 -15.72 15.68 -11.25
C ILE A 206 -15.25 14.33 -10.68
N GLN A 207 -14.42 14.36 -9.64
CA GLN A 207 -14.02 13.14 -8.95
C GLN A 207 -15.24 12.38 -8.42
N GLY A 208 -16.18 13.08 -7.77
CA GLY A 208 -17.40 12.48 -7.23
C GLY A 208 -18.26 11.82 -8.30
N SER A 209 -18.44 12.47 -9.43
CA SER A 209 -19.18 11.93 -10.59
C SER A 209 -18.52 10.65 -11.14
N PHE A 210 -17.19 10.64 -11.28
CA PHE A 210 -16.46 9.44 -11.68
C PHE A 210 -16.61 8.29 -10.67
N MET A 211 -16.58 8.58 -9.37
CA MET A 211 -16.78 7.56 -8.34
C MET A 211 -18.19 6.95 -8.42
N ILE A 212 -19.22 7.76 -8.59
CA ILE A 212 -20.60 7.28 -8.78
C ILE A 212 -20.68 6.41 -10.04
N PHE A 213 -20.12 6.88 -11.15
CA PHE A 213 -20.10 6.14 -12.42
C PHE A 213 -19.45 4.76 -12.28
N ILE A 214 -18.26 4.68 -11.69
CA ILE A 214 -17.59 3.39 -11.42
C ILE A 214 -18.42 2.53 -10.46
N GLY A 215 -18.99 3.11 -9.41
CA GLY A 215 -19.85 2.42 -8.48
C GLY A 215 -21.07 1.79 -9.15
N VAL A 216 -21.71 2.48 -10.09
CA VAL A 216 -22.81 1.97 -10.91
C VAL A 216 -22.32 0.87 -11.83
N ILE A 217 -21.17 1.02 -12.52
CA ILE A 217 -20.61 -0.03 -13.37
C ILE A 217 -20.40 -1.31 -12.56
N ILE A 218 -19.85 -1.25 -11.35
CA ILE A 218 -19.65 -2.42 -10.49
C ILE A 218 -20.99 -3.11 -10.16
N THR A 219 -22.10 -2.36 -10.04
CA THR A 219 -23.42 -2.96 -9.80
C THR A 219 -23.93 -3.80 -10.99
N LEU A 220 -23.46 -3.53 -12.20
CA LEU A 220 -23.87 -4.27 -13.40
C LEU A 220 -23.17 -5.64 -13.53
N PHE A 221 -21.97 -5.79 -12.95
CA PHE A 221 -21.26 -7.05 -13.01
C PHE A 221 -21.86 -8.14 -12.09
N PRO A 222 -21.78 -9.45 -12.45
CA PRO A 222 -22.19 -10.55 -11.59
C PRO A 222 -21.47 -10.58 -10.25
N LYS A 223 -22.19 -11.00 -9.17
CA LYS A 223 -21.63 -11.11 -7.82
C LYS A 223 -20.41 -12.03 -7.75
N ILE A 224 -20.37 -13.06 -8.58
CA ILE A 224 -19.32 -14.07 -8.61
C ILE A 224 -17.93 -13.47 -8.89
N TYR A 225 -17.86 -12.37 -9.64
CA TYR A 225 -16.59 -11.68 -9.98
C TYR A 225 -15.95 -10.92 -8.80
N PHE A 226 -16.71 -10.76 -7.70
CA PHE A 226 -16.29 -10.07 -6.49
C PHE A 226 -16.41 -10.96 -5.24
N SER A 227 -16.77 -12.25 -5.36
CA SER A 227 -16.99 -13.14 -4.21
C SER A 227 -15.73 -13.89 -3.82
N ALA A 228 -15.03 -13.39 -2.82
CA ALA A 228 -13.89 -14.05 -2.20
C ALA A 228 -14.24 -15.34 -1.43
N LYS A 229 -15.50 -15.51 -1.04
CA LYS A 229 -15.96 -16.59 -0.12
C LYS A 229 -16.12 -17.97 -0.77
N ILE A 230 -16.08 -18.08 -2.09
CA ILE A 230 -16.33 -19.35 -2.81
C ILE A 230 -15.19 -20.35 -2.60
N LYS A 231 -13.93 -19.89 -2.45
CA LYS A 231 -12.77 -20.78 -2.20
C LYS A 231 -12.90 -21.64 -0.92
N ALA A 232 -13.61 -21.18 0.09
CA ALA A 232 -13.77 -21.93 1.33
C ALA A 232 -14.83 -23.03 1.21
N ILE A 233 -15.80 -22.85 0.30
CA ILE A 233 -16.91 -23.81 0.10
C ILE A 233 -16.45 -24.94 -0.82
N GLU A 234 -15.73 -24.67 -1.91
CA GLU A 234 -15.27 -25.70 -2.85
C GLU A 234 -14.21 -26.63 -2.27
N LYS A 235 -13.25 -26.13 -1.47
CA LYS A 235 -12.35 -27.02 -0.72
C LYS A 235 -13.07 -27.95 0.26
N THR A 236 -14.27 -27.57 0.68
CA THR A 236 -15.12 -28.41 1.54
C THR A 236 -15.92 -29.41 0.70
N GLU A 237 -16.19 -29.11 -0.57
CA GLU A 237 -16.93 -30.00 -1.48
C GLU A 237 -16.04 -31.09 -2.10
N GLU A 238 -14.80 -30.79 -2.42
CA GLU A 238 -13.81 -31.79 -2.88
C GLU A 238 -13.56 -32.90 -1.84
N ASN A 239 -13.79 -32.62 -0.54
CA ASN A 239 -13.73 -33.59 0.54
C ASN A 239 -15.08 -34.29 0.83
N LYS A 240 -16.15 -34.00 0.07
CA LYS A 240 -17.53 -34.43 0.36
C LYS A 240 -17.99 -35.75 -0.28
N GLU A 241 -17.22 -36.39 -1.12
CA GLU A 241 -17.65 -37.65 -1.77
C GLU A 241 -17.86 -38.85 -0.81
N ARG A 242 -17.84 -38.65 0.52
CA ARG A 242 -17.94 -39.76 1.50
C ARG A 242 -18.93 -39.59 2.65
N ILE A 243 -19.84 -38.60 2.68
CA ILE A 243 -20.77 -38.45 3.84
C ILE A 243 -22.23 -38.23 3.39
N THR A 244 -23.18 -38.96 4.00
CA THR A 244 -24.63 -38.94 3.72
C THR A 244 -25.32 -37.64 4.11
N ASP A 245 -26.34 -37.22 3.33
CA ASP A 245 -27.01 -35.90 3.36
C ASP A 245 -27.63 -35.48 4.70
N PHE A 246 -27.97 -36.38 5.58
CA PHE A 246 -28.68 -36.07 6.85
C PHE A 246 -27.71 -35.62 7.97
N GLU A 247 -26.58 -36.27 8.14
CA GLU A 247 -25.54 -35.85 9.09
C GLU A 247 -24.93 -34.50 8.67
N PHE A 248 -25.00 -34.20 7.37
CA PHE A 248 -24.48 -32.98 6.79
C PHE A 248 -25.24 -31.73 7.23
N THR A 249 -26.57 -31.78 7.36
CA THR A 249 -27.39 -30.59 7.71
C THR A 249 -27.26 -30.20 9.19
N GLN A 250 -27.13 -31.15 10.09
CA GLN A 250 -26.88 -30.87 11.51
C GLN A 250 -25.44 -30.41 11.76
N ARG A 251 -24.43 -31.11 11.24
CA ARG A 251 -23.03 -30.69 11.32
C ARG A 251 -22.78 -29.34 10.68
N THR A 252 -23.46 -29.00 9.60
CA THR A 252 -23.31 -27.69 8.93
C THR A 252 -23.85 -26.53 9.76
N LYS A 253 -24.90 -26.76 10.58
CA LYS A 253 -25.39 -25.74 11.52
C LYS A 253 -24.45 -25.56 12.72
N GLU A 254 -23.95 -26.64 13.29
CA GLU A 254 -22.98 -26.62 14.40
C GLU A 254 -21.63 -26.04 13.96
N ILE A 255 -21.09 -26.44 12.80
CA ILE A 255 -19.87 -25.90 12.22
C ILE A 255 -20.01 -24.42 11.86
N LYS A 256 -21.21 -23.94 11.48
CA LYS A 256 -21.45 -22.50 11.24
C LYS A 256 -21.52 -21.69 12.52
N ALA A 257 -22.04 -22.22 13.60
CA ALA A 257 -22.08 -21.57 14.91
C ALA A 257 -20.67 -21.55 15.54
N ASP A 258 -19.96 -22.66 15.57
CA ASP A 258 -18.59 -22.78 16.07
C ASP A 258 -17.58 -21.99 15.23
N LYS A 259 -17.69 -22.00 13.88
CA LYS A 259 -16.86 -21.16 13.02
C LYS A 259 -17.04 -19.66 13.24
N LYS A 260 -18.24 -19.21 13.64
CA LYS A 260 -18.48 -17.78 13.87
C LYS A 260 -17.84 -17.29 15.17
N GLN A 261 -17.89 -18.10 16.22
CA GLN A 261 -17.26 -17.81 17.52
C GLN A 261 -15.74 -18.06 17.47
N SER A 262 -15.30 -19.10 16.74
CA SER A 262 -13.88 -19.39 16.51
C SER A 262 -13.21 -18.32 15.62
N SER A 263 -13.91 -17.73 14.65
CA SER A 263 -13.35 -16.75 13.72
C SER A 263 -12.94 -15.42 14.42
N LEU A 264 -13.73 -14.92 15.37
CA LEU A 264 -13.35 -13.73 16.15
C LEU A 264 -12.24 -14.05 17.14
N LYS A 265 -12.33 -15.16 17.85
CA LYS A 265 -11.29 -15.61 18.77
C LYS A 265 -9.96 -15.85 18.03
N GLN A 266 -10.04 -16.46 16.85
CA GLN A 266 -8.87 -16.65 15.98
C GLN A 266 -8.28 -15.32 15.52
N PHE A 267 -9.11 -14.36 15.09
CA PHE A 267 -8.66 -13.03 14.69
C PHE A 267 -7.92 -12.32 15.83
N PHE A 268 -8.47 -12.33 17.06
CA PHE A 268 -7.78 -11.73 18.21
C PHE A 268 -6.51 -12.49 18.59
N SER A 269 -6.49 -13.80 18.45
CA SER A 269 -5.28 -14.62 18.61
C SER A 269 -4.21 -14.25 17.61
N ASP A 270 -4.57 -14.10 16.32
CA ASP A 270 -3.66 -13.70 15.25
C ASP A 270 -3.11 -12.27 15.49
N VAL A 271 -3.97 -11.33 15.93
CA VAL A 271 -3.54 -9.97 16.30
C VAL A 271 -2.60 -10.00 17.49
N TYR A 272 -2.90 -10.80 18.51
CA TYR A 272 -2.02 -10.94 19.68
C TYR A 272 -0.66 -11.51 19.28
N GLU A 273 -0.62 -12.55 18.44
CA GLU A 273 0.63 -13.10 17.92
C GLU A 273 1.45 -12.07 17.13
N LEU A 274 0.79 -11.28 16.26
CA LEU A 274 1.44 -10.20 15.50
C LEU A 274 2.05 -9.14 16.41
N VAL A 275 1.28 -8.65 17.38
CA VAL A 275 1.73 -7.60 18.32
C VAL A 275 2.81 -8.13 19.27
N SER A 276 2.74 -9.41 19.64
CA SER A 276 3.75 -10.06 20.48
C SER A 276 5.05 -10.36 19.73
N ASN A 277 5.06 -10.31 18.40
CA ASN A 277 6.28 -10.44 17.61
C ASN A 277 7.06 -9.12 17.62
N PRO A 278 8.21 -9.04 18.32
CA PRO A 278 8.92 -7.77 18.49
C PRO A 278 9.46 -7.22 17.17
N ILE A 279 9.86 -8.08 16.23
CA ILE A 279 10.34 -7.64 14.91
C ILE A 279 9.20 -6.95 14.17
N TRP A 280 8.02 -7.59 14.13
CA TRP A 280 6.86 -7.07 13.44
C TRP A 280 6.38 -5.75 14.07
N SER A 281 6.24 -5.69 15.39
CA SER A 281 5.72 -4.51 16.11
C SER A 281 6.63 -3.29 15.97
N ILE A 282 7.95 -3.46 16.12
CA ILE A 282 8.90 -2.35 16.04
C ILE A 282 9.02 -1.87 14.60
N SER A 283 9.16 -2.77 13.63
CA SER A 283 9.25 -2.39 12.22
C SER A 283 7.96 -1.76 11.71
N MET A 284 6.81 -2.17 12.27
CA MET A 284 5.51 -1.60 11.96
C MET A 284 5.38 -0.17 12.49
N THR A 285 5.91 0.11 13.69
CA THR A 285 5.92 1.46 14.26
C THR A 285 6.77 2.40 13.41
N GLY A 286 7.99 2.00 13.02
CA GLY A 286 8.83 2.81 12.13
C GLY A 286 8.17 3.05 10.78
N ARG A 287 7.60 2.00 10.16
CA ARG A 287 6.83 2.17 8.92
C ARG A 287 5.68 3.17 9.05
N ALA A 288 4.96 3.13 10.17
CA ALA A 288 3.81 4.03 10.41
C ALA A 288 4.26 5.49 10.52
N LEU A 289 5.39 5.75 11.18
CA LEU A 289 5.99 7.09 11.27
C LEU A 289 6.40 7.60 9.89
N LEU A 290 7.19 6.84 9.12
CA LEU A 290 7.62 7.21 7.77
C LEU A 290 6.42 7.55 6.89
N PHE A 291 5.46 6.66 6.79
CA PHE A 291 4.27 6.87 5.96
C PHE A 291 3.46 8.10 6.39
N GLY A 292 3.38 8.36 7.70
CA GLY A 292 2.69 9.53 8.25
C GLY A 292 3.39 10.84 7.87
N ILE A 293 4.73 10.86 7.96
CA ILE A 293 5.56 12.02 7.60
C ILE A 293 5.43 12.29 6.11
N THR A 294 5.62 11.29 5.27
CA THR A 294 5.49 11.41 3.81
C THR A 294 4.10 11.88 3.39
N THR A 295 3.04 11.35 4.03
CA THR A 295 1.66 11.82 3.80
C THR A 295 1.48 13.28 4.20
N THR A 296 2.10 13.71 5.30
CA THR A 296 2.06 15.11 5.76
C THR A 296 2.81 16.05 4.81
N ILE A 297 3.98 15.64 4.31
CA ILE A 297 4.72 16.39 3.31
C ILE A 297 3.87 16.57 2.04
N HIS A 298 3.27 15.49 1.54
CA HIS A 298 2.37 15.56 0.38
C HIS A 298 1.18 16.49 0.60
N PHE A 299 0.69 16.61 1.82
CA PHE A 299 -0.42 17.48 2.16
C PHE A 299 -0.01 18.98 2.13
N TRP A 300 1.18 19.29 2.66
CA TRP A 300 1.62 20.68 2.85
C TRP A 300 2.57 21.21 1.78
N VAL A 301 3.09 20.38 0.89
CA VAL A 301 4.17 20.75 -0.04
C VAL A 301 3.81 21.92 -0.96
N SER A 302 2.57 21.99 -1.44
CA SER A 302 2.11 23.10 -2.30
C SER A 302 2.21 24.44 -1.57
N ASP A 303 1.77 24.45 -0.33
CA ASP A 303 1.85 25.62 0.55
C ASP A 303 3.32 25.99 0.85
N TYR A 304 4.15 25.00 1.15
CA TYR A 304 5.56 25.17 1.42
C TYR A 304 6.33 25.73 0.21
N MET A 305 6.11 25.18 -0.98
CA MET A 305 6.75 25.63 -2.21
C MET A 305 6.40 27.08 -2.54
N LYS A 306 5.15 27.49 -2.29
CA LYS A 306 4.71 28.87 -2.55
C LYS A 306 5.18 29.85 -1.49
N ASN A 307 5.01 29.52 -0.21
CA ASN A 307 5.20 30.48 0.88
C ASN A 307 6.63 30.48 1.43
N VAL A 308 7.38 29.35 1.31
CA VAL A 308 8.73 29.21 1.86
C VAL A 308 9.80 29.24 0.78
N ILE A 309 9.58 28.50 -0.33
CA ILE A 309 10.53 28.49 -1.47
C ILE A 309 10.26 29.64 -2.43
N LEU A 310 9.11 30.32 -2.30
CA LEU A 310 8.70 31.50 -3.06
C LEU A 310 8.59 31.25 -4.58
N ILE A 311 8.14 30.07 -4.99
CA ILE A 311 7.88 29.78 -6.40
C ILE A 311 6.60 30.53 -6.83
N LYS A 312 6.77 31.50 -7.72
CA LYS A 312 5.68 32.40 -8.14
C LYS A 312 4.68 31.71 -9.09
N ASP A 313 5.20 30.90 -10.01
CA ASP A 313 4.36 30.20 -10.98
C ASP A 313 3.78 28.92 -10.38
N LYS A 314 2.46 28.92 -10.19
CA LYS A 314 1.72 27.80 -9.64
C LYS A 314 1.71 26.57 -10.55
N ARG A 315 1.65 26.78 -11.88
CA ARG A 315 1.71 25.68 -12.85
C ARG A 315 3.03 24.94 -12.71
N GLU A 316 4.11 25.69 -12.56
CA GLU A 316 5.43 25.13 -12.32
C GLU A 316 5.46 24.28 -11.05
N VAL A 317 4.89 24.78 -9.93
CA VAL A 317 4.80 24.03 -8.67
C VAL A 317 4.11 22.68 -8.89
N PHE A 318 2.95 22.67 -9.52
CA PHE A 318 2.15 21.46 -9.67
C PHE A 318 2.76 20.46 -10.64
N VAL A 319 3.30 20.92 -11.78
CA VAL A 319 3.92 20.06 -12.79
C VAL A 319 5.17 19.39 -12.23
N ILE A 320 6.08 20.19 -11.67
CA ILE A 320 7.37 19.67 -11.17
C ILE A 320 7.14 18.75 -9.98
N TYR A 321 6.28 19.16 -9.03
CA TYR A 321 5.98 18.32 -7.88
C TYR A 321 5.29 17.01 -8.27
N SER A 322 4.39 17.05 -9.26
CA SER A 322 3.78 15.85 -9.80
C SER A 322 4.84 14.89 -10.37
N ALA A 323 5.79 15.40 -11.14
CA ALA A 323 6.89 14.61 -11.68
C ALA A 323 7.76 13.99 -10.57
N ILE A 324 8.17 14.80 -9.59
CA ILE A 324 9.00 14.36 -8.44
C ILE A 324 8.29 13.24 -7.66
N SER A 325 7.00 13.43 -7.38
CA SER A 325 6.21 12.45 -6.61
C SER A 325 6.02 11.12 -7.33
N ILE A 326 6.18 11.04 -8.68
CA ILE A 326 6.23 9.78 -9.43
C ILE A 326 7.65 9.23 -9.48
N LEU A 327 8.58 10.07 -9.93
CA LEU A 327 9.94 9.65 -10.19
C LEU A 327 10.68 9.21 -8.92
N GLY A 328 10.42 9.89 -7.77
CA GLY A 328 11.00 9.50 -6.49
C GLY A 328 10.63 8.07 -6.08
N PRO A 329 9.34 7.75 -5.88
CA PRO A 329 8.93 6.38 -5.53
C PRO A 329 9.29 5.32 -6.57
N LEU A 330 9.23 5.63 -7.87
CA LEU A 330 9.69 4.73 -8.92
C LEU A 330 11.20 4.44 -8.78
N GLY A 331 12.00 5.49 -8.57
CA GLY A 331 13.42 5.35 -8.27
C GLY A 331 13.67 4.47 -7.05
N GLY A 332 12.85 4.59 -6.00
CA GLY A 332 12.91 3.75 -4.81
C GLY A 332 12.61 2.28 -5.08
N VAL A 333 11.63 1.99 -5.93
CA VAL A 333 11.32 0.60 -6.36
C VAL A 333 12.49 0.01 -7.16
N ILE A 334 13.08 0.78 -8.07
CA ILE A 334 14.26 0.37 -8.84
C ILE A 334 15.45 0.14 -7.89
N CYS A 335 15.69 1.05 -6.96
CA CYS A 335 16.72 0.92 -5.93
C CYS A 335 16.55 -0.39 -5.14
N ASN A 336 15.33 -0.71 -4.69
CA ASN A 336 15.05 -1.97 -4.01
C ASN A 336 15.30 -3.20 -4.88
N SER A 337 14.99 -3.11 -6.17
CA SER A 337 15.23 -4.22 -7.10
C SER A 337 16.72 -4.51 -7.28
N ILE A 338 17.58 -3.51 -7.11
CA ILE A 338 19.04 -3.64 -7.14
C ILE A 338 19.58 -4.06 -5.76
N VAL A 339 19.10 -3.44 -4.69
CA VAL A 339 19.59 -3.67 -3.32
C VAL A 339 19.22 -5.06 -2.83
N ASN A 340 18.00 -5.55 -3.12
CA ASN A 340 17.51 -6.83 -2.60
C ASN A 340 18.40 -8.05 -2.97
N PRO A 341 18.85 -8.23 -4.21
CA PRO A 341 19.82 -9.28 -4.54
C PRO A 341 21.17 -9.11 -3.81
N LEU A 342 21.65 -7.87 -3.68
CA LEU A 342 22.93 -7.57 -3.02
C LEU A 342 22.93 -7.92 -1.52
N ILE A 343 21.79 -7.73 -0.85
CA ILE A 343 21.64 -8.10 0.57
C ILE A 343 21.34 -9.58 0.78
N GLY A 344 21.03 -10.33 -0.28
CA GLY A 344 20.67 -11.75 -0.22
C GLY A 344 19.26 -12.02 0.29
N GLY A 345 18.34 -11.06 0.09
CA GLY A 345 16.93 -11.15 0.47
C GLY A 345 16.61 -10.54 1.84
N TYR A 346 15.32 -10.30 2.08
CA TYR A 346 14.83 -9.65 3.30
C TYR A 346 14.98 -10.48 4.58
N GLU A 347 15.25 -11.76 4.47
CA GLU A 347 15.46 -12.65 5.60
C GLU A 347 16.86 -12.53 6.23
N LYS A 348 17.83 -11.97 5.50
CA LYS A 348 19.20 -11.82 5.94
C LYS A 348 19.40 -10.60 6.84
N LYS A 349 20.40 -10.66 7.74
CA LYS A 349 20.80 -9.55 8.64
C LYS A 349 21.11 -8.27 7.87
N LYS A 350 21.72 -8.39 6.68
CA LYS A 350 22.08 -7.25 5.82
C LYS A 350 20.89 -6.36 5.45
N ALA A 351 19.65 -6.90 5.40
CA ALA A 351 18.46 -6.12 5.09
C ALA A 351 18.19 -5.01 6.10
N SER A 352 18.37 -5.28 7.39
CA SER A 352 18.18 -4.28 8.44
C SER A 352 19.23 -3.17 8.38
N TYR A 353 20.47 -3.49 8.09
CA TYR A 353 21.52 -2.49 7.93
C TYR A 353 21.28 -1.62 6.69
N ALA A 354 20.85 -2.21 5.58
CA ALA A 354 20.49 -1.47 4.38
C ALA A 354 19.32 -0.50 4.65
N ALA A 355 18.30 -0.90 5.42
CA ALA A 355 17.20 -0.03 5.82
C ALA A 355 17.70 1.17 6.62
N ILE A 356 18.60 0.97 7.61
CA ILE A 356 19.17 2.06 8.41
C ILE A 356 19.97 3.02 7.53
N MET A 357 20.85 2.52 6.65
CA MET A 357 21.68 3.36 5.79
C MET A 357 20.83 4.23 4.85
N LEU A 358 19.83 3.64 4.21
CA LEU A 358 18.92 4.38 3.32
C LEU A 358 18.06 5.38 4.11
N HIS A 359 17.62 5.04 5.32
CA HIS A 359 16.87 5.95 6.18
C HIS A 359 17.73 7.12 6.67
N MET A 360 19.00 6.90 6.98
CA MET A 360 19.92 8.00 7.30
C MET A 360 20.08 8.96 6.10
N ALA A 361 20.21 8.43 4.88
CA ALA A 361 20.25 9.25 3.68
C ALA A 361 18.94 10.03 3.46
N GLU A 362 17.79 9.42 3.71
CA GLU A 362 16.47 10.05 3.71
C GLU A 362 16.40 11.22 4.69
N VAL A 363 16.80 11.01 5.95
CA VAL A 363 16.81 12.05 7.00
C VAL A 363 17.74 13.21 6.63
N ILE A 364 18.93 12.92 6.10
CA ILE A 364 19.88 13.97 5.64
C ILE A 364 19.24 14.81 4.53
N CYS A 365 18.61 14.17 3.53
CA CYS A 365 17.91 14.88 2.46
C CYS A 365 16.75 15.70 2.98
N GLY A 366 15.93 15.14 3.88
CA GLY A 366 14.79 15.81 4.49
C GLY A 366 15.17 17.01 5.34
N MET A 367 16.18 16.86 6.21
CA MET A 367 16.70 17.98 7.01
C MET A 367 17.25 19.07 6.12
N SER A 368 18.07 18.73 5.11
CA SER A 368 18.62 19.69 4.17
C SER A 368 17.50 20.44 3.41
N MET A 369 16.44 19.74 3.01
CA MET A 369 15.25 20.30 2.36
C MET A 369 14.54 21.35 3.25
N ALA A 370 14.50 21.13 4.57
CA ALA A 370 13.86 22.05 5.49
C ALA A 370 14.65 23.37 5.70
N PHE A 371 15.98 23.36 5.51
CA PHE A 371 16.83 24.52 5.68
C PHE A 371 17.11 25.29 4.38
N LEU A 372 17.24 24.58 3.26
CA LEU A 372 17.59 25.20 1.99
C LEU A 372 16.38 25.91 1.35
N ARG A 373 16.61 27.14 0.89
CA ARG A 373 15.59 27.99 0.25
C ARG A 373 15.73 28.08 -1.26
N ASN A 374 16.81 27.54 -1.80
CA ASN A 374 17.01 27.52 -3.24
C ASN A 374 16.06 26.50 -3.90
N LYS A 375 15.31 26.94 -4.91
CA LYS A 375 14.32 26.15 -5.64
C LYS A 375 14.91 24.83 -6.18
N ILE A 376 16.04 24.89 -6.88
CA ILE A 376 16.62 23.71 -7.53
C ILE A 376 17.07 22.71 -6.48
N SER A 377 17.79 23.17 -5.45
CA SER A 377 18.23 22.32 -4.35
C SER A 377 17.05 21.67 -3.61
N PHE A 378 15.97 22.41 -3.35
CA PHE A 378 14.77 21.88 -2.74
C PHE A 378 14.13 20.77 -3.58
N LEU A 379 14.01 20.96 -4.89
CA LEU A 379 13.40 19.99 -5.80
C LEU A 379 14.23 18.70 -5.89
N ILE A 380 15.56 18.83 -6.00
CA ILE A 380 16.47 17.67 -6.04
C ILE A 380 16.41 16.90 -4.72
N LEU A 381 16.47 17.60 -3.58
CA LEU A 381 16.40 16.96 -2.26
C LEU A 381 15.04 16.30 -2.01
N THR A 382 13.95 16.90 -2.48
CA THR A 382 12.61 16.30 -2.40
C THR A 382 12.52 15.01 -3.23
N LEU A 383 13.10 15.00 -4.42
CA LEU A 383 13.19 13.80 -5.27
C LEU A 383 13.97 12.69 -4.57
N LEU A 384 15.15 13.01 -4.03
CA LEU A 384 15.99 12.05 -3.30
C LEU A 384 15.31 11.57 -2.02
N TYR A 385 14.63 12.45 -1.28
CA TYR A 385 13.85 12.10 -0.10
C TYR A 385 12.81 11.03 -0.44
N PHE A 386 11.96 11.23 -1.45
CA PHE A 386 10.96 10.25 -1.86
C PHE A 386 11.55 8.96 -2.43
N LEU A 387 12.71 9.03 -3.06
CA LEU A 387 13.42 7.84 -3.52
C LEU A 387 13.86 6.98 -2.33
N PHE A 388 14.51 7.58 -1.34
CA PHE A 388 14.98 6.87 -0.15
C PHE A 388 13.81 6.40 0.71
N ASP A 389 12.78 7.22 0.96
CA ASP A 389 11.55 6.87 1.68
C ASP A 389 10.91 5.59 1.10
N SER A 390 10.69 5.57 -0.21
CA SER A 390 10.11 4.40 -0.88
C SER A 390 11.03 3.18 -0.83
N SER A 391 12.34 3.37 -0.86
CA SER A 391 13.31 2.29 -0.72
C SER A 391 13.26 1.68 0.69
N VAL A 392 13.25 2.51 1.72
CA VAL A 392 13.17 2.09 3.13
C VAL A 392 11.85 1.36 3.39
N ILE A 393 10.72 1.95 2.99
CA ILE A 393 9.38 1.32 3.14
C ILE A 393 9.34 -0.05 2.47
N GLY A 394 9.96 -0.21 1.30
CA GLY A 394 10.03 -1.48 0.59
C GLY A 394 10.78 -2.56 1.38
N ILE A 395 11.95 -2.23 1.92
CA ILE A 395 12.76 -3.15 2.73
C ILE A 395 12.02 -3.51 4.04
N ILE A 396 11.46 -2.52 4.73
CA ILE A 396 10.71 -2.74 5.98
C ILE A 396 9.47 -3.61 5.75
N ASN A 397 8.76 -3.42 4.65
CA ASN A 397 7.65 -4.31 4.27
C ASN A 397 8.13 -5.74 4.03
N GLY A 398 9.28 -5.92 3.37
CA GLY A 398 9.89 -7.24 3.16
C GLY A 398 10.26 -7.91 4.49
N ILE A 399 10.89 -7.18 5.42
CA ILE A 399 11.21 -7.66 6.77
C ILE A 399 9.93 -8.03 7.53
N ASN A 400 8.89 -7.20 7.48
CA ASN A 400 7.60 -7.45 8.12
C ASN A 400 6.97 -8.77 7.63
N ILE A 401 6.89 -8.93 6.30
CA ILE A 401 6.28 -10.12 5.69
C ILE A 401 7.09 -11.38 6.00
N SER A 402 8.43 -11.28 6.05
CA SER A 402 9.31 -12.42 6.38
C SER A 402 9.30 -12.80 7.85
N SER A 403 8.89 -11.89 8.74
CA SER A 403 8.83 -12.13 10.19
C SER A 403 7.53 -12.81 10.65
N VAL A 404 6.56 -12.97 9.78
CA VAL A 404 5.21 -13.45 10.09
C VAL A 404 4.92 -14.77 9.37
N ARG A 405 4.18 -15.67 10.04
CA ARG A 405 3.76 -16.95 9.45
C ARG A 405 2.87 -16.73 8.22
N PRO A 406 2.93 -17.61 7.20
CA PRO A 406 2.16 -17.47 5.96
C PRO A 406 0.65 -17.30 6.19
N GLU A 407 0.09 -18.00 7.20
CA GLU A 407 -1.34 -18.05 7.49
C GLU A 407 -1.90 -16.70 7.95
N ILE A 408 -1.10 -15.91 8.68
CA ILE A 408 -1.53 -14.63 9.26
C ILE A 408 -0.98 -13.40 8.53
N LYS A 409 -0.25 -13.58 7.40
CA LYS A 409 0.30 -12.45 6.62
C LYS A 409 -0.76 -11.45 6.18
N ALA A 410 -1.93 -11.92 5.74
CA ALA A 410 -3.03 -11.06 5.31
C ALA A 410 -3.59 -10.22 6.48
N THR A 411 -3.76 -10.84 7.66
CA THR A 411 -4.16 -10.16 8.89
C THR A 411 -3.09 -9.12 9.28
N GLY A 412 -1.82 -9.51 9.24
CA GLY A 412 -0.68 -8.63 9.52
C GLY A 412 -0.66 -7.40 8.62
N PHE A 413 -0.90 -7.55 7.31
CA PHE A 413 -0.98 -6.44 6.38
C PHE A 413 -2.16 -5.50 6.67
N SER A 414 -3.32 -6.04 7.03
CA SER A 414 -4.51 -5.26 7.37
C SER A 414 -4.31 -4.44 8.65
N ILE A 415 -3.76 -5.05 9.70
CA ILE A 415 -3.42 -4.37 10.96
C ILE A 415 -2.32 -3.33 10.73
N ALA A 416 -1.32 -3.65 9.90
CA ALA A 416 -0.27 -2.73 9.49
C ALA A 416 -0.84 -1.45 8.88
N ASN A 417 -1.78 -1.56 7.96
CA ASN A 417 -2.44 -0.41 7.35
C ASN A 417 -3.28 0.38 8.36
N LEU A 418 -3.99 -0.31 9.26
CA LEU A 418 -4.76 0.34 10.32
C LEU A 418 -3.85 1.20 11.22
N VAL A 419 -2.76 0.63 11.71
CA VAL A 419 -1.78 1.34 12.56
C VAL A 419 -1.16 2.53 11.83
N THR A 420 -0.74 2.32 10.57
CA THR A 420 -0.15 3.37 9.72
C THR A 420 -1.09 4.57 9.56
N HIS A 421 -2.37 4.32 9.35
CA HIS A 421 -3.33 5.41 9.14
C HIS A 421 -3.78 6.07 10.46
N SER A 422 -3.79 5.35 11.58
CA SER A 422 -4.23 5.90 12.86
C SER A 422 -3.16 6.74 13.56
N LEU A 423 -1.92 6.23 13.63
CA LEU A 423 -0.90 6.86 14.48
C LEU A 423 -0.28 8.12 13.88
N CYS A 424 -0.05 8.16 12.57
CA CYS A 424 0.77 9.22 12.01
C CYS A 424 0.11 9.97 10.85
N SER A 425 -0.55 9.31 9.90
CA SER A 425 -1.16 10.01 8.78
C SER A 425 -2.40 10.83 9.17
N GLY A 426 -3.01 10.55 10.33
CA GLY A 426 -4.06 11.36 10.93
C GLY A 426 -3.51 12.64 11.59
N PRO A 427 -2.71 12.52 12.67
CA PRO A 427 -2.23 13.67 13.42
C PRO A 427 -1.21 14.53 12.70
N GLY A 428 -0.43 13.98 11.77
CA GLY A 428 0.67 14.66 11.08
C GLY A 428 0.31 16.01 10.46
N PRO A 429 -0.74 16.11 9.61
CA PRO A 429 -1.11 17.39 9.01
C PRO A 429 -1.49 18.47 10.01
N PHE A 430 -2.16 18.11 11.11
CA PHE A 430 -2.49 19.06 12.18
C PHE A 430 -1.25 19.50 12.92
N LEU A 431 -0.36 18.57 13.29
CA LEU A 431 0.88 18.87 14.00
C LEU A 431 1.77 19.81 13.17
N TYR A 432 1.91 19.56 11.88
CA TYR A 432 2.63 20.46 10.98
C TYR A 432 2.03 21.88 11.01
N GLY A 433 0.71 21.99 10.81
CA GLY A 433 0.02 23.27 10.79
C GLY A 433 0.12 24.01 12.13
N PHE A 434 -0.05 23.31 13.24
CA PHE A 434 0.08 23.87 14.59
C PHE A 434 1.47 24.44 14.85
N VAL A 435 2.52 23.69 14.51
CA VAL A 435 3.91 24.14 14.67
C VAL A 435 4.19 25.31 13.74
N ASN A 436 3.69 25.25 12.51
CA ASN A 436 3.92 26.32 11.54
C ASN A 436 3.24 27.62 12.00
N ASP A 437 1.99 27.61 12.44
CA ASP A 437 1.29 28.78 12.95
C ASP A 437 2.01 29.42 14.14
N LYS A 438 2.54 28.59 15.04
CA LYS A 438 3.18 29.06 16.27
C LYS A 438 4.59 29.66 16.04
N TYR A 439 5.32 29.10 15.06
CA TYR A 439 6.75 29.41 14.90
C TYR A 439 7.13 30.02 13.56
N LYS A 440 6.21 30.20 12.60
CA LYS A 440 6.52 30.73 11.25
C LYS A 440 7.19 32.09 11.24
N GLU A 441 6.93 32.94 12.25
CA GLU A 441 7.58 34.24 12.38
C GLU A 441 9.06 34.13 12.76
N LYS A 442 9.43 33.10 13.53
CA LYS A 442 10.80 32.83 13.95
C LYS A 442 11.56 32.01 12.93
N PHE A 443 10.90 31.03 12.32
CA PHE A 443 11.47 30.16 11.34
C PHE A 443 10.41 29.76 10.30
N MET A 444 10.51 30.36 9.12
CA MET A 444 9.64 30.03 8.00
C MET A 444 9.90 28.56 7.57
N GLY A 445 8.90 27.71 7.66
CA GLY A 445 9.03 26.26 7.43
C GLY A 445 9.20 25.42 8.69
N ALA A 446 8.87 25.96 9.86
CA ALA A 446 8.93 25.26 11.15
C ALA A 446 8.16 23.92 11.14
N GLY A 447 7.01 23.86 10.46
CA GLY A 447 6.25 22.63 10.29
C GLY A 447 7.03 21.55 9.57
N MET A 448 7.73 21.88 8.47
CA MET A 448 8.57 20.94 7.73
C MET A 448 9.72 20.43 8.60
N LEU A 449 10.41 21.35 9.29
CA LEU A 449 11.51 20.99 10.19
C LEU A 449 11.04 20.05 11.31
N CYS A 450 9.87 20.29 11.90
CA CYS A 450 9.27 19.40 12.90
C CYS A 450 9.06 17.99 12.34
N MET A 451 8.54 17.85 11.13
CA MET A 451 8.37 16.55 10.49
C MET A 451 9.71 15.85 10.26
N MET A 452 10.74 16.57 9.87
CA MET A 452 12.08 16.00 9.68
C MET A 452 12.73 15.57 11.01
N PHE A 453 12.48 16.27 12.09
CA PHE A 453 12.91 15.81 13.42
C PHE A 453 12.22 14.53 13.83
N ILE A 454 10.91 14.40 13.57
CA ILE A 454 10.18 13.14 13.85
C ILE A 454 10.74 12.01 12.96
N CYS A 455 11.09 12.31 11.70
CA CYS A 455 11.76 11.35 10.81
C CYS A 455 13.11 10.88 11.39
N ALA A 456 13.90 11.78 11.91
CA ALA A 456 15.17 11.45 12.55
C ALA A 456 14.99 10.59 13.83
N MET A 457 13.90 10.79 14.57
CA MET A 457 13.56 9.96 15.74
C MET A 457 13.21 8.51 15.38
N ASP A 458 13.00 8.19 14.13
CA ASP A 458 12.76 6.82 13.64
C ASP A 458 14.07 6.01 13.54
N ILE A 459 15.23 6.68 13.43
CA ILE A 459 16.54 6.00 13.38
C ILE A 459 16.79 5.09 14.60
N PRO A 460 16.62 5.55 15.86
CA PRO A 460 16.70 4.69 17.02
C PRO A 460 15.76 3.48 16.97
N ILE A 461 14.55 3.63 16.44
CA ILE A 461 13.57 2.55 16.28
C ILE A 461 14.13 1.46 15.36
N PHE A 462 14.70 1.85 14.22
CA PHE A 462 15.31 0.90 13.28
C PHE A 462 16.60 0.26 13.83
N ILE A 463 17.37 0.98 14.62
CA ILE A 463 18.54 0.40 15.33
C ILE A 463 18.08 -0.68 16.30
N ILE A 464 17.09 -0.38 17.16
CA ILE A 464 16.53 -1.35 18.12
C ILE A 464 15.97 -2.57 17.39
N MET A 465 15.20 -2.35 16.32
CA MET A 465 14.69 -3.43 15.45
C MET A 465 15.83 -4.32 14.95
N THR A 466 16.90 -3.71 14.46
CA THR A 466 18.06 -4.43 13.91
C THR A 466 18.76 -5.27 14.97
N ILE A 467 18.96 -4.72 16.17
CA ILE A 467 19.60 -5.46 17.29
C ILE A 467 18.75 -6.67 17.68
N ILE A 468 17.44 -6.47 17.89
CA ILE A 468 16.53 -7.55 18.28
C ILE A 468 16.46 -8.61 17.19
N ARG A 469 16.31 -8.19 15.94
CA ARG A 469 16.22 -9.10 14.79
C ARG A 469 17.49 -9.92 14.62
N ASN A 470 18.66 -9.31 14.73
CA ASN A 470 19.93 -10.04 14.59
C ASN A 470 20.10 -11.07 15.69
N ARG A 471 19.76 -10.77 16.96
CA ARG A 471 19.77 -11.75 18.05
C ARG A 471 18.86 -12.96 17.77
N ILE A 472 17.65 -12.72 17.21
CA ILE A 472 16.71 -13.79 16.87
C ILE A 472 17.24 -14.63 15.70
N LEU A 473 17.87 -13.99 14.70
CA LEU A 473 18.46 -14.71 13.57
C LEU A 473 19.67 -15.54 13.99
N ASP A 474 20.54 -15.00 14.87
CA ASP A 474 21.69 -15.73 15.43
C ASP A 474 21.24 -16.99 16.19
N LYS A 475 20.19 -16.86 17.00
CA LYS A 475 19.62 -18.00 17.72
C LYS A 475 19.09 -19.08 16.77
N LYS A 476 18.36 -18.67 15.72
CA LYS A 476 17.85 -19.61 14.70
C LYS A 476 18.95 -20.29 13.89
N GLU A 477 20.04 -19.59 13.61
CA GLU A 477 21.20 -20.16 12.92
C GLU A 477 21.87 -21.26 13.80
N LYS A 478 22.10 -20.96 15.07
CA LYS A 478 22.67 -21.95 16.04
C LYS A 478 21.79 -23.18 16.21
N GLU A 479 20.47 -23.00 16.37
CA GLU A 479 19.51 -24.12 16.47
C GLU A 479 19.48 -25.00 15.21
N LYS A 480 19.72 -24.42 14.04
CA LYS A 480 19.86 -25.20 12.79
C LYS A 480 21.17 -25.98 12.73
N GLU A 481 22.27 -25.38 13.14
CA GLU A 481 23.58 -26.03 13.20
C GLU A 481 23.57 -27.21 14.17
N GLU A 482 22.98 -27.02 15.38
CA GLU A 482 22.84 -28.09 16.37
C GLU A 482 21.98 -29.26 15.83
N LYS A 483 20.89 -28.97 15.11
CA LYS A 483 20.05 -30.01 14.50
C LYS A 483 20.78 -30.79 13.39
N LEU A 484 21.62 -30.13 12.60
CA LEU A 484 22.43 -30.78 11.57
C LEU A 484 23.47 -31.70 12.20
N ILE A 485 24.20 -31.21 13.21
CA ILE A 485 25.21 -32.00 13.95
C ILE A 485 24.57 -33.25 14.58
N ASN A 486 23.40 -33.09 15.21
CA ASN A 486 22.69 -34.23 15.82
C ASN A 486 22.24 -35.26 14.77
N LYS A 487 21.80 -34.82 13.60
CA LYS A 487 21.40 -35.70 12.49
C LYS A 487 22.59 -36.49 11.94
N ASP A 488 23.72 -35.81 11.72
CA ASP A 488 24.96 -36.45 11.25
C ASP A 488 25.50 -37.50 12.27
N ASN A 489 25.33 -37.18 13.57
CA ASN A 489 25.70 -38.11 14.64
C ASN A 489 24.76 -39.34 14.73
N GLU A 490 23.48 -39.20 14.35
CA GLU A 490 22.54 -40.33 14.28
C GLU A 490 22.79 -41.21 13.04
N GLU A 491 23.05 -40.58 11.87
CA GLU A 491 23.39 -41.32 10.64
C GLU A 491 24.75 -42.00 10.68
N GLY A 492 25.72 -41.47 11.44
CA GLY A 492 27.03 -42.09 11.65
C GLY A 492 27.04 -43.25 12.66
N LYS A 493 25.90 -43.57 13.31
CA LYS A 493 25.76 -44.71 14.24
C LYS A 493 25.08 -45.94 13.63
N ILE A 494 24.68 -45.88 12.36
CA ILE A 494 24.16 -46.99 11.55
C ILE A 494 25.28 -47.53 10.67
#